data_237278281f2bbf86f84da4437c642586
#
_entry.id   237278281f2bbf86f84da4437c642586
#
_cell.length_a   1.000
_cell.length_b   1.000
_cell.length_c   1.000
_cell.angle_alpha   90.00
_cell.angle_beta   90.00
_cell.angle_gamma   90.00
#
_symmetry.space_group_name_H-M   'P 1'
#
loop_
_entity.id
_entity.type
_entity.pdbx_description
1 polymer ?
#
loop_
_entity_poly.entity_id
_entity_poly.type
_entity_poly.pdbx_seq_one_letter_code
_entity_poly.pdbx_strand_id
1 'polypeptide(L)'
;MGLFGFFKHQTSNKKALDISKIKVDMHSHLIPGIDDGAKSMDETIALLIKFESLGYSKIITTPHIKNPSYPNTSAVILSGLNEVRKEMEVVGITLTLEAAAEYYFDETFLEKVKNRDVLTFGDNYVLFEFSFYHAPSFEEVLFDELIKAGYKPVIAHFERYLYFLGSIEKAVEWRKRGVNIQINLLSLTGHYGIEIKKQAEMLIDACEFDFVGSDCHRMEHLTLLEESLTLPQLEKLNNYLLKNKFL
;
A
#
# COMPACT_ATOMS: atom_id res chain seq x y z
N MET A 1 43.74 -35.36 22.20
CA MET A 1 42.59 -34.76 22.91
C MET A 1 42.07 -33.68 22.05
N GLY A 2 40.98 -33.96 21.29
CA GLY A 2 40.39 -33.01 20.37
C GLY A 2 39.13 -32.40 21.01
N LEU A 3 39.08 -31.09 21.15
CA LEU A 3 37.89 -30.34 21.55
C LEU A 3 37.05 -30.08 20.31
N PHE A 4 35.97 -30.86 20.13
CA PHE A 4 34.90 -30.51 19.21
C PHE A 4 33.97 -29.51 19.91
N GLY A 5 34.11 -28.22 19.55
CA GLY A 5 33.15 -27.18 19.94
C GLY A 5 31.85 -27.36 19.19
N PHE A 6 30.78 -27.77 19.87
CA PHE A 6 29.42 -27.75 19.36
C PHE A 6 28.95 -26.28 19.21
N PHE A 7 28.96 -25.77 17.99
CA PHE A 7 28.18 -24.58 17.67
C PHE A 7 26.68 -24.93 17.75
N LYS A 8 26.05 -24.66 18.87
CA LYS A 8 24.58 -24.60 18.95
C LYS A 8 24.13 -23.48 18.02
N HIS A 9 23.55 -23.82 16.87
CA HIS A 9 22.68 -22.94 16.13
C HIS A 9 21.52 -22.57 17.08
N GLN A 10 21.55 -21.37 17.63
CA GLN A 10 20.36 -20.76 18.22
C GLN A 10 19.40 -20.51 17.05
N THR A 11 18.46 -21.41 16.85
CA THR A 11 17.23 -21.12 16.11
C THR A 11 16.50 -20.07 16.95
N SER A 12 16.66 -18.79 16.59
CA SER A 12 15.80 -17.76 17.11
C SER A 12 14.38 -18.14 16.68
N ASN A 13 13.52 -18.47 17.62
CA ASN A 13 12.08 -18.52 17.40
C ASN A 13 11.66 -17.10 16.97
N LYS A 14 11.82 -16.77 15.69
CA LYS A 14 11.21 -15.56 15.12
C LYS A 14 9.70 -15.74 15.29
N LYS A 15 9.11 -14.97 16.18
CA LYS A 15 7.65 -14.91 16.32
C LYS A 15 7.12 -14.51 14.95
N ALA A 16 6.19 -15.28 14.41
CA ALA A 16 5.56 -14.95 13.13
C ALA A 16 5.02 -13.52 13.18
N LEU A 17 5.09 -12.82 12.06
CA LEU A 17 4.55 -11.48 11.90
C LEU A 17 3.05 -11.51 12.26
N ASP A 18 2.64 -10.80 13.29
CA ASP A 18 1.23 -10.71 13.70
C ASP A 18 0.61 -9.42 13.18
N ILE A 19 0.07 -9.48 11.96
CA ILE A 19 -0.71 -8.40 11.36
C ILE A 19 -2.23 -8.60 11.54
N SER A 20 -2.63 -9.51 12.41
CA SER A 20 -4.04 -9.90 12.64
C SER A 20 -4.97 -8.73 12.94
N LYS A 21 -4.44 -7.60 13.38
CA LYS A 21 -5.21 -6.37 13.61
C LYS A 21 -5.32 -5.46 12.38
N ILE A 22 -4.41 -5.57 11.41
CA ILE A 22 -4.48 -4.81 10.15
C ILE A 22 -5.45 -5.50 9.20
N LYS A 23 -5.32 -6.81 8.99
CA LYS A 23 -6.16 -7.74 8.20
C LYS A 23 -6.40 -7.36 6.74
N VAL A 24 -6.42 -6.09 6.39
CA VAL A 24 -6.71 -5.58 5.05
C VAL A 24 -5.47 -4.86 4.52
N ASP A 25 -4.90 -5.34 3.41
CA ASP A 25 -3.97 -4.56 2.61
C ASP A 25 -4.75 -3.71 1.61
N MET A 26 -4.46 -2.41 1.56
CA MET A 26 -5.22 -1.48 0.73
C MET A 26 -4.40 -0.87 -0.40
N HIS A 27 -3.16 -1.33 -0.58
CA HIS A 27 -2.24 -0.84 -1.60
C HIS A 27 -1.29 -1.95 -2.04
N SER A 28 -1.49 -2.48 -3.24
CA SER A 28 -0.67 -3.53 -3.86
C SER A 28 -0.89 -3.62 -5.37
N HIS A 29 0.03 -4.30 -6.10
CA HIS A 29 0.04 -4.38 -7.56
C HIS A 29 -0.01 -5.84 -8.00
N LEU A 30 -1.22 -6.45 -7.95
CA LEU A 30 -1.43 -7.89 -8.09
C LEU A 30 -2.19 -8.29 -9.37
N ILE A 31 -2.60 -7.34 -10.22
CA ILE A 31 -3.16 -7.67 -11.53
C ILE A 31 -2.01 -7.95 -12.49
N PRO A 32 -1.92 -9.18 -13.07
CA PRO A 32 -0.70 -9.57 -13.79
C PRO A 32 -0.47 -8.79 -15.09
N GLY A 33 0.73 -8.29 -15.27
CA GLY A 33 1.25 -7.76 -16.55
C GLY A 33 0.73 -6.39 -16.97
N ILE A 34 0.04 -5.65 -16.10
CA ILE A 34 -0.52 -4.33 -16.47
C ILE A 34 0.30 -3.14 -15.94
N ASP A 35 1.19 -3.38 -14.97
CA ASP A 35 2.11 -2.37 -14.41
C ASP A 35 3.45 -3.01 -13.99
N ASP A 36 4.18 -2.41 -13.06
CA ASP A 36 5.44 -2.92 -12.52
C ASP A 36 5.27 -3.91 -11.35
N GLY A 37 4.04 -4.31 -11.04
CA GLY A 37 3.70 -5.37 -10.10
C GLY A 37 3.94 -6.78 -10.65
N ALA A 38 3.06 -7.72 -10.30
CA ALA A 38 3.12 -9.12 -10.74
C ALA A 38 3.15 -9.25 -12.27
N LYS A 39 4.05 -10.09 -12.79
CA LYS A 39 4.24 -10.24 -14.25
C LYS A 39 3.36 -11.33 -14.87
N SER A 40 2.93 -12.28 -14.06
CA SER A 40 2.13 -13.44 -14.50
C SER A 40 1.08 -13.81 -13.47
N MET A 41 0.11 -14.62 -13.87
CA MET A 41 -0.89 -15.20 -12.99
C MET A 41 -0.23 -16.03 -11.88
N ASP A 42 0.80 -16.82 -12.22
CA ASP A 42 1.52 -17.64 -11.24
C ASP A 42 2.17 -16.78 -10.13
N GLU A 43 2.77 -15.64 -10.50
CA GLU A 43 3.31 -14.69 -9.52
C GLU A 43 2.21 -14.08 -8.66
N THR A 44 1.08 -13.68 -9.26
CA THR A 44 -0.07 -13.14 -8.53
C THR A 44 -0.59 -14.15 -7.50
N ILE A 45 -0.79 -15.40 -7.91
CA ILE A 45 -1.27 -16.47 -7.01
C ILE A 45 -0.27 -16.74 -5.89
N ALA A 46 1.03 -16.80 -6.19
CA ALA A 46 2.05 -16.96 -5.18
C ALA A 46 2.05 -15.81 -4.14
N LEU A 47 1.86 -14.57 -4.59
CA LEU A 47 1.74 -13.41 -3.73
C LEU A 47 0.49 -13.48 -2.84
N LEU A 48 -0.66 -13.86 -3.40
CA LEU A 48 -1.92 -13.99 -2.64
C LEU A 48 -1.83 -15.09 -1.58
N ILE A 49 -1.22 -16.25 -1.89
CA ILE A 49 -0.94 -17.32 -0.91
C ILE A 49 -0.04 -16.77 0.21
N LYS A 50 0.98 -15.98 -0.13
CA LYS A 50 1.86 -15.37 0.86
C LYS A 50 1.12 -14.37 1.74
N PHE A 51 0.28 -13.50 1.19
CA PHE A 51 -0.57 -12.60 1.95
C PHE A 51 -1.49 -13.36 2.94
N GLU A 52 -2.15 -14.42 2.47
CA GLU A 52 -3.00 -15.26 3.31
C GLU A 52 -2.19 -15.89 4.46
N SER A 53 -0.98 -16.40 4.18
CA SER A 53 -0.07 -16.95 5.18
C SER A 53 0.41 -15.95 6.23
N LEU A 54 0.49 -14.66 5.87
CA LEU A 54 0.80 -13.56 6.77
C LEU A 54 -0.39 -13.12 7.64
N GLY A 55 -1.59 -13.65 7.38
CA GLY A 55 -2.81 -13.37 8.15
C GLY A 55 -3.70 -12.27 7.58
N TYR A 56 -3.46 -11.81 6.35
CA TYR A 56 -4.41 -10.94 5.65
C TYR A 56 -5.68 -11.72 5.28
N SER A 57 -6.82 -11.08 5.43
CA SER A 57 -8.13 -11.64 5.04
C SER A 57 -8.73 -10.96 3.82
N LYS A 58 -8.23 -9.77 3.49
CA LYS A 58 -8.68 -8.99 2.35
C LYS A 58 -7.52 -8.21 1.74
N ILE A 59 -7.48 -8.17 0.42
CA ILE A 59 -6.54 -7.35 -0.36
C ILE A 59 -7.35 -6.45 -1.28
N ILE A 60 -7.00 -5.18 -1.32
CA ILE A 60 -7.44 -4.23 -2.32
C ILE A 60 -6.24 -3.92 -3.20
N THR A 61 -6.18 -4.53 -4.38
CA THR A 61 -5.09 -4.24 -5.31
C THR A 61 -5.35 -2.93 -6.04
N THR A 62 -4.31 -2.13 -6.23
CA THR A 62 -4.38 -0.75 -6.75
C THR A 62 -3.37 -0.53 -7.88
N PRO A 63 -3.51 -1.23 -9.02
CA PRO A 63 -2.57 -1.05 -10.13
C PRO A 63 -2.48 0.41 -10.57
N HIS A 64 -1.31 0.78 -11.07
CA HIS A 64 -1.09 2.14 -11.58
C HIS A 64 -2.01 2.51 -12.74
N ILE A 65 -2.56 3.74 -12.68
CA ILE A 65 -3.06 4.48 -13.84
C ILE A 65 -2.18 5.73 -14.00
N LYS A 66 -1.22 5.67 -14.95
CA LYS A 66 -0.17 6.67 -15.14
C LYS A 66 0.22 6.77 -16.60
N ASN A 67 -0.10 7.88 -17.23
CA ASN A 67 0.31 8.10 -18.63
C ASN A 67 1.75 8.66 -18.73
N PRO A 68 2.51 8.25 -19.74
CA PRO A 68 2.25 7.17 -20.70
C PRO A 68 2.72 5.80 -20.24
N SER A 69 3.28 5.65 -19.03
CA SER A 69 3.96 4.42 -18.56
C SER A 69 2.99 3.26 -18.36
N TYR A 70 1.86 3.52 -17.72
CA TYR A 70 0.82 2.52 -17.39
C TYR A 70 -0.56 3.09 -17.75
N PRO A 71 -0.92 3.12 -19.06
CA PRO A 71 -2.15 3.74 -19.54
C PRO A 71 -3.37 2.83 -19.30
N ASN A 72 -3.47 2.29 -18.08
CA ASN A 72 -4.54 1.40 -17.69
C ASN A 72 -5.89 2.13 -17.63
N THR A 73 -6.96 1.37 -17.82
CA THR A 73 -8.34 1.83 -17.65
C THR A 73 -9.04 1.03 -16.56
N SER A 74 -10.13 1.57 -16.04
CA SER A 74 -10.99 0.85 -15.09
C SER A 74 -11.42 -0.51 -15.65
N ALA A 75 -11.73 -0.60 -16.95
CA ALA A 75 -12.13 -1.85 -17.59
C ALA A 75 -11.02 -2.91 -17.62
N VAL A 76 -9.76 -2.50 -17.89
CA VAL A 76 -8.60 -3.41 -17.88
C VAL A 76 -8.38 -3.96 -16.48
N ILE A 77 -8.39 -3.10 -15.45
CA ILE A 77 -8.18 -3.50 -14.06
C ILE A 77 -9.27 -4.47 -13.61
N LEU A 78 -10.55 -4.15 -13.86
CA LEU A 78 -11.67 -5.00 -13.44
C LEU A 78 -11.73 -6.33 -14.22
N SER A 79 -11.32 -6.35 -15.49
CA SER A 79 -11.18 -7.60 -16.25
C SER A 79 -10.10 -8.48 -15.63
N GLY A 80 -8.91 -7.93 -15.36
CA GLY A 80 -7.82 -8.64 -14.71
C GLY A 80 -8.20 -9.17 -13.32
N LEU A 81 -8.91 -8.35 -12.51
CA LEU A 81 -9.45 -8.79 -11.21
C LEU A 81 -10.32 -10.04 -11.35
N ASN A 82 -11.22 -10.06 -12.34
CA ASN A 82 -12.11 -11.21 -12.55
C ASN A 82 -11.34 -12.47 -12.97
N GLU A 83 -10.26 -12.33 -13.73
CA GLU A 83 -9.40 -13.46 -14.11
C GLU A 83 -8.64 -13.99 -12.89
N VAL A 84 -8.06 -13.10 -12.07
CA VAL A 84 -7.38 -13.50 -10.82
C VAL A 84 -8.34 -14.20 -9.87
N ARG A 85 -9.54 -13.69 -9.68
CA ARG A 85 -10.55 -14.31 -8.80
C ARG A 85 -10.93 -15.74 -9.24
N LYS A 86 -11.05 -16.00 -10.55
CA LYS A 86 -11.31 -17.35 -11.06
C LYS A 86 -10.16 -18.29 -10.70
N GLU A 87 -8.92 -17.84 -10.85
CA GLU A 87 -7.75 -18.67 -10.51
C GLU A 87 -7.65 -18.90 -8.99
N MET A 88 -7.98 -17.89 -8.17
CA MET A 88 -8.05 -18.04 -6.70
C MET A 88 -9.05 -19.16 -6.31
N GLU A 89 -10.21 -19.23 -6.98
CA GLU A 89 -11.20 -20.31 -6.74
C GLU A 89 -10.62 -21.68 -7.08
N VAL A 90 -9.90 -21.81 -8.21
CA VAL A 90 -9.25 -23.06 -8.63
C VAL A 90 -8.21 -23.53 -7.61
N VAL A 91 -7.41 -22.60 -7.09
CA VAL A 91 -6.32 -22.90 -6.14
C VAL A 91 -6.83 -23.03 -4.69
N GLY A 92 -8.02 -22.50 -4.38
CA GLY A 92 -8.63 -22.55 -3.05
C GLY A 92 -8.16 -21.46 -2.11
N ILE A 93 -7.76 -20.30 -2.62
CA ILE A 93 -7.43 -19.11 -1.81
C ILE A 93 -8.73 -18.52 -1.25
N THR A 94 -8.75 -18.25 0.07
CA THR A 94 -9.97 -17.86 0.78
C THR A 94 -10.06 -16.36 1.08
N LEU A 95 -8.94 -15.62 0.99
CA LEU A 95 -8.96 -14.17 1.19
C LEU A 95 -9.82 -13.46 0.13
N THR A 96 -10.39 -12.33 0.51
CA THR A 96 -11.14 -11.48 -0.42
C THR A 96 -10.19 -10.62 -1.23
N LEU A 97 -10.33 -10.60 -2.57
CA LEU A 97 -9.60 -9.70 -3.45
C LEU A 97 -10.56 -8.69 -4.07
N GLU A 98 -10.29 -7.40 -3.88
CA GLU A 98 -10.94 -6.27 -4.56
C GLU A 98 -9.91 -5.49 -5.36
N ALA A 99 -10.36 -4.60 -6.23
CA ALA A 99 -9.48 -3.69 -6.97
C ALA A 99 -9.99 -2.26 -6.94
N ALA A 100 -9.05 -1.35 -6.81
CA ALA A 100 -9.16 0.08 -7.11
C ALA A 100 -8.03 0.45 -8.10
N ALA A 101 -7.52 1.68 -8.03
CA ALA A 101 -6.34 2.09 -8.78
C ALA A 101 -5.50 3.05 -7.96
N GLU A 102 -4.18 3.05 -8.17
CA GLU A 102 -3.30 4.12 -7.77
C GLU A 102 -3.13 5.08 -8.94
N TYR A 103 -3.71 6.26 -8.81
CA TYR A 103 -3.68 7.29 -9.85
C TYR A 103 -2.44 8.16 -9.71
N TYR A 104 -1.67 8.32 -10.78
CA TYR A 104 -0.66 9.35 -10.80
C TYR A 104 -1.30 10.73 -11.03
N PHE A 105 -0.89 11.74 -10.24
CA PHE A 105 -1.41 13.09 -10.39
C PHE A 105 -0.92 13.74 -11.68
N ASP A 106 -1.80 13.80 -12.65
CA ASP A 106 -1.64 14.49 -13.92
C ASP A 106 -2.99 15.07 -14.42
N GLU A 107 -2.97 15.71 -15.57
CA GLU A 107 -4.17 16.27 -16.19
C GLU A 107 -5.22 15.19 -16.49
N THR A 108 -4.78 13.99 -16.90
CA THR A 108 -5.68 12.87 -17.21
C THR A 108 -6.44 12.41 -15.98
N PHE A 109 -5.79 12.37 -14.81
CA PHE A 109 -6.46 12.01 -13.57
C PHE A 109 -7.51 13.05 -13.17
N LEU A 110 -7.20 14.34 -13.30
CA LEU A 110 -8.19 15.41 -13.05
C LEU A 110 -9.42 15.30 -13.97
N GLU A 111 -9.22 14.95 -15.25
CA GLU A 111 -10.32 14.70 -16.17
C GLU A 111 -11.17 13.51 -15.74
N LYS A 112 -10.54 12.40 -15.31
CA LYS A 112 -11.25 11.23 -14.79
C LYS A 112 -12.10 11.57 -13.56
N VAL A 113 -11.58 12.36 -12.62
CA VAL A 113 -12.32 12.83 -11.43
C VAL A 113 -13.55 13.62 -11.85
N LYS A 114 -13.43 14.59 -12.78
CA LYS A 114 -14.52 15.39 -13.29
C LYS A 114 -15.61 14.55 -13.97
N ASN A 115 -15.19 13.52 -14.71
CA ASN A 115 -16.07 12.61 -15.43
C ASN A 115 -16.63 11.49 -14.54
N ARG A 116 -16.22 11.41 -13.27
CA ARG A 116 -16.57 10.33 -12.33
C ARG A 116 -16.13 8.93 -12.83
N ASP A 117 -15.06 8.87 -13.61
CA ASP A 117 -14.42 7.64 -14.13
C ASP A 117 -13.21 7.29 -13.26
N VAL A 118 -13.43 7.06 -11.96
CA VAL A 118 -12.40 6.62 -11.02
C VAL A 118 -12.84 5.38 -10.26
N LEU A 119 -11.93 4.44 -10.11
CA LEU A 119 -12.09 3.28 -9.23
C LEU A 119 -11.86 3.70 -7.78
N THR A 120 -12.74 3.28 -6.90
CA THR A 120 -12.70 3.60 -5.47
C THR A 120 -12.62 2.31 -4.65
N PHE A 121 -12.23 2.43 -3.39
CA PHE A 121 -12.32 1.34 -2.43
C PHE A 121 -13.05 1.80 -1.16
N GLY A 122 -13.55 0.84 -0.39
CA GLY A 122 -14.29 1.12 0.84
C GLY A 122 -15.40 2.16 0.64
N ASP A 123 -15.42 3.18 1.47
CA ASP A 123 -16.42 4.25 1.41
C ASP A 123 -15.92 5.41 0.54
N ASN A 124 -15.85 5.19 -0.78
CA ASN A 124 -15.44 6.16 -1.81
C ASN A 124 -14.01 6.73 -1.65
N TYR A 125 -13.09 5.95 -1.13
CA TYR A 125 -11.68 6.34 -1.09
C TYR A 125 -11.04 6.22 -2.48
N VAL A 126 -10.20 7.20 -2.85
CA VAL A 126 -9.42 7.24 -4.10
C VAL A 126 -7.95 7.38 -3.74
N LEU A 127 -7.14 6.37 -4.10
CA LEU A 127 -5.70 6.37 -3.90
C LEU A 127 -5.01 7.08 -5.05
N PHE A 128 -4.07 7.96 -4.74
CA PHE A 128 -3.26 8.65 -5.74
C PHE A 128 -1.86 8.95 -5.24
N GLU A 129 -0.93 9.14 -6.19
CA GLU A 129 0.47 9.49 -5.93
C GLU A 129 0.90 10.75 -6.67
N PHE A 130 1.96 11.39 -6.14
CA PHE A 130 2.72 12.46 -6.79
C PHE A 130 4.09 11.96 -7.26
N SER A 131 4.84 12.81 -7.95
CA SER A 131 6.27 12.58 -8.18
C SER A 131 7.02 12.51 -6.85
N PHE A 132 7.95 11.56 -6.70
CA PHE A 132 8.80 11.47 -5.51
C PHE A 132 9.80 12.61 -5.37
N TYR A 133 10.17 13.24 -6.51
CA TYR A 133 11.27 14.19 -6.60
C TYR A 133 10.81 15.63 -6.76
N HIS A 134 9.63 15.87 -7.29
CA HIS A 134 9.11 17.19 -7.59
C HIS A 134 7.80 17.42 -6.85
N ALA A 135 7.79 18.43 -5.98
CA ALA A 135 6.57 18.82 -5.29
C ALA A 135 5.47 19.14 -6.30
N PRO A 136 4.24 18.69 -6.04
CA PRO A 136 3.12 18.98 -6.92
C PRO A 136 2.84 20.48 -6.98
N SER A 137 2.33 20.91 -8.11
CA SER A 137 1.72 22.22 -8.24
C SER A 137 0.20 22.03 -8.37
N PHE A 138 -0.56 22.88 -7.69
CA PHE A 138 -2.04 22.85 -7.75
C PHE A 138 -2.67 21.59 -7.13
N GLU A 139 -2.01 20.94 -6.18
CA GLU A 139 -2.56 19.78 -5.45
C GLU A 139 -3.89 20.10 -4.77
N GLU A 140 -4.07 21.35 -4.34
CA GLU A 140 -5.31 21.82 -3.74
C GLU A 140 -6.51 21.74 -4.69
N VAL A 141 -6.29 21.99 -5.98
CA VAL A 141 -7.33 21.84 -7.00
C VAL A 141 -7.78 20.38 -7.12
N LEU A 142 -6.84 19.43 -7.07
CA LEU A 142 -7.19 18.02 -7.06
C LEU A 142 -8.02 17.64 -5.84
N PHE A 143 -7.60 18.07 -4.65
CA PHE A 143 -8.32 17.76 -3.42
C PHE A 143 -9.74 18.31 -3.45
N ASP A 144 -9.91 19.56 -3.87
CA ASP A 144 -11.23 20.20 -3.97
C ASP A 144 -12.13 19.49 -4.99
N GLU A 145 -11.59 19.09 -6.16
CA GLU A 145 -12.38 18.37 -7.18
C GLU A 145 -12.75 16.95 -6.70
N LEU A 146 -11.86 16.23 -6.02
CA LEU A 146 -12.17 14.92 -5.42
C LEU A 146 -13.26 15.03 -4.37
N ILE A 147 -13.12 15.96 -3.41
CA ILE A 147 -14.07 16.15 -2.32
C ILE A 147 -15.44 16.62 -2.86
N LYS A 148 -15.44 17.55 -3.81
CA LYS A 148 -16.67 18.04 -4.47
C LYS A 148 -17.38 16.93 -5.25
N ALA A 149 -16.64 16.00 -5.84
CA ALA A 149 -17.21 14.83 -6.51
C ALA A 149 -17.73 13.75 -5.53
N GLY A 150 -17.53 13.92 -4.21
CA GLY A 150 -17.96 12.98 -3.17
C GLY A 150 -16.95 11.88 -2.88
N TYR A 151 -15.71 12.01 -3.37
CA TYR A 151 -14.62 11.09 -3.10
C TYR A 151 -13.85 11.49 -1.84
N LYS A 152 -13.18 10.51 -1.24
CA LYS A 152 -12.27 10.70 -0.10
C LYS A 152 -10.83 10.50 -0.57
N PRO A 153 -10.06 11.58 -0.78
CA PRO A 153 -8.70 11.48 -1.27
C PRO A 153 -7.80 10.76 -0.27
N VAL A 154 -6.97 9.85 -0.79
CA VAL A 154 -5.92 9.14 -0.03
C VAL A 154 -4.61 9.30 -0.77
N ILE A 155 -3.64 10.00 -0.17
CA ILE A 155 -2.30 10.09 -0.73
C ILE A 155 -1.48 8.86 -0.35
N ALA A 156 -0.93 8.20 -1.35
CA ALA A 156 -0.10 7.02 -1.20
C ALA A 156 1.26 7.36 -0.57
N HIS A 157 1.78 6.47 0.25
CA HIS A 157 3.16 6.44 0.77
C HIS A 157 3.78 7.84 1.01
N PHE A 158 3.08 8.69 1.78
CA PHE A 158 3.44 10.09 2.02
C PHE A 158 4.91 10.25 2.44
N GLU A 159 5.44 9.33 3.20
CA GLU A 159 6.81 9.35 3.69
C GLU A 159 7.88 9.24 2.60
N ARG A 160 7.51 8.83 1.37
CA ARG A 160 8.45 8.65 0.25
C ARG A 160 8.69 9.93 -0.58
N TYR A 161 7.94 11.00 -0.32
CA TYR A 161 8.14 12.26 -1.03
C TYR A 161 9.34 13.01 -0.46
N LEU A 162 10.44 13.08 -1.24
CA LEU A 162 11.72 13.60 -0.77
C LEU A 162 11.68 15.07 -0.36
N TYR A 163 10.76 15.84 -0.93
CA TYR A 163 10.58 17.25 -0.61
C TYR A 163 9.83 17.51 0.71
N PHE A 164 9.32 16.47 1.38
CA PHE A 164 8.69 16.55 2.70
C PHE A 164 9.53 15.90 3.81
N LEU A 165 10.72 15.35 3.48
CA LEU A 165 11.55 14.69 4.47
C LEU A 165 11.93 15.64 5.63
N GLY A 166 11.81 15.14 6.85
CA GLY A 166 12.09 15.87 8.08
C GLY A 166 10.96 16.77 8.59
N SER A 167 9.81 16.80 7.88
CA SER A 167 8.61 17.53 8.33
C SER A 167 7.33 16.73 8.08
N ILE A 168 6.36 16.88 8.98
CA ILE A 168 5.02 16.31 8.85
C ILE A 168 3.94 17.38 8.68
N GLU A 169 4.32 18.65 8.57
CA GLU A 169 3.38 19.78 8.55
C GLU A 169 2.40 19.69 7.39
N LYS A 170 2.86 19.25 6.21
CA LYS A 170 1.97 19.02 5.06
C LYS A 170 0.99 17.87 5.27
N ALA A 171 1.38 16.80 5.93
CA ALA A 171 0.45 15.73 6.29
C ALA A 171 -0.65 16.27 7.23
N VAL A 172 -0.27 17.03 8.26
CA VAL A 172 -1.20 17.68 9.20
C VAL A 172 -2.14 18.65 8.47
N GLU A 173 -1.60 19.49 7.59
CA GLU A 173 -2.37 20.45 6.79
C GLU A 173 -3.40 19.74 5.90
N TRP A 174 -2.97 18.73 5.13
CA TRP A 174 -3.83 18.02 4.20
C TRP A 174 -4.91 17.20 4.90
N ARG A 175 -4.58 16.57 6.04
CA ARG A 175 -5.59 15.88 6.86
C ARG A 175 -6.69 16.82 7.37
N LYS A 176 -6.36 18.06 7.76
CA LYS A 176 -7.36 19.07 8.12
C LYS A 176 -8.29 19.44 6.97
N ARG A 177 -7.83 19.26 5.72
CA ARG A 177 -8.65 19.47 4.52
C ARG A 177 -9.45 18.22 4.10
N GLY A 178 -9.32 17.11 4.83
CA GLY A 178 -10.02 15.85 4.53
C GLY A 178 -9.25 14.90 3.63
N VAL A 179 -7.96 15.15 3.34
CA VAL A 179 -7.08 14.20 2.65
C VAL A 179 -6.58 13.17 3.65
N ASN A 180 -6.66 11.90 3.30
CA ASN A 180 -6.15 10.82 4.13
C ASN A 180 -4.69 10.52 3.76
N ILE A 181 -3.90 10.14 4.75
CA ILE A 181 -2.48 9.82 4.59
C ILE A 181 -2.30 8.30 4.69
N GLN A 182 -1.67 7.69 3.69
CA GLN A 182 -1.26 6.30 3.74
C GLN A 182 0.26 6.21 3.91
N ILE A 183 0.71 5.31 4.81
CA ILE A 183 2.10 4.93 5.03
C ILE A 183 2.35 3.55 4.45
N ASN A 184 3.49 3.39 3.77
CA ASN A 184 3.95 2.11 3.26
C ASN A 184 4.65 1.31 4.38
N LEU A 185 4.20 0.08 4.63
CA LEU A 185 4.78 -0.79 5.65
C LEU A 185 6.27 -1.11 5.38
N LEU A 186 6.66 -1.22 4.10
CA LEU A 186 8.06 -1.44 3.73
C LEU A 186 8.98 -0.28 4.12
N SER A 187 8.47 0.94 4.22
CA SER A 187 9.25 2.09 4.69
C SER A 187 9.77 1.87 6.11
N LEU A 188 8.99 1.20 6.96
CA LEU A 188 9.37 0.89 8.35
C LEU A 188 10.52 -0.13 8.45
N THR A 189 10.70 -0.97 7.43
CA THR A 189 11.82 -1.92 7.37
C THR A 189 13.15 -1.24 7.00
N GLY A 190 13.11 -0.03 6.43
CA GLY A 190 14.26 0.67 5.88
C GLY A 190 14.55 0.34 4.41
N HIS A 191 13.66 -0.37 3.74
CA HIS A 191 13.81 -0.77 2.32
C HIS A 191 14.09 0.41 1.39
N TYR A 192 13.43 1.53 1.62
CA TYR A 192 13.61 2.76 0.82
C TYR A 192 14.66 3.73 1.37
N GLY A 193 15.42 3.33 2.39
CA GLY A 193 16.44 4.12 3.03
C GLY A 193 16.04 4.68 4.40
N ILE A 194 17.07 5.10 5.15
CA ILE A 194 16.91 5.47 6.56
C ILE A 194 16.09 6.75 6.75
N GLU A 195 16.18 7.71 5.83
CA GLU A 195 15.44 8.97 5.95
C GLU A 195 13.95 8.77 5.73
N ILE A 196 13.57 7.91 4.77
CA ILE A 196 12.16 7.54 4.53
C ILE A 196 11.61 6.75 5.73
N LYS A 197 12.41 5.84 6.30
CA LYS A 197 12.02 5.15 7.54
C LYS A 197 11.75 6.12 8.68
N LYS A 198 12.66 7.08 8.92
CA LYS A 198 12.47 8.11 9.95
C LYS A 198 11.20 8.93 9.70
N GLN A 199 10.93 9.28 8.45
CA GLN A 199 9.72 10.03 8.08
C GLN A 199 8.45 9.23 8.39
N ALA A 200 8.42 7.92 8.07
CA ALA A 200 7.31 7.04 8.43
C ALA A 200 7.13 6.94 9.96
N GLU A 201 8.23 6.79 10.71
CA GLU A 201 8.22 6.76 12.17
C GLU A 201 7.71 8.07 12.78
N MET A 202 8.09 9.24 12.22
CA MET A 202 7.58 10.55 12.64
C MET A 202 6.07 10.68 12.46
N LEU A 203 5.53 10.23 11.33
CA LEU A 203 4.08 10.22 11.08
C LEU A 203 3.34 9.33 12.08
N ILE A 204 3.88 8.14 12.37
CA ILE A 204 3.31 7.20 13.33
C ILE A 204 3.35 7.78 14.74
N ASP A 205 4.47 8.33 15.17
CA ASP A 205 4.64 8.88 16.51
C ASP A 205 3.75 10.12 16.75
N ALA A 206 3.49 10.90 15.70
CA ALA A 206 2.56 12.02 15.73
C ALA A 206 1.09 11.63 15.53
N CYS A 207 0.79 10.38 15.19
CA CYS A 207 -0.55 9.93 14.81
C CYS A 207 -1.13 10.69 13.59
N GLU A 208 -0.28 11.06 12.63
CA GLU A 208 -0.68 11.85 11.45
C GLU A 208 -0.75 10.99 10.18
N PHE A 209 -1.47 9.88 10.28
CA PHE A 209 -1.79 8.97 9.18
C PHE A 209 -3.16 8.31 9.38
N ASP A 210 -3.69 7.68 8.35
CA ASP A 210 -5.05 7.09 8.33
C ASP A 210 -5.02 5.62 7.91
N PHE A 211 -4.17 5.27 6.94
CA PHE A 211 -4.04 3.94 6.36
C PHE A 211 -2.59 3.46 6.37
N VAL A 212 -2.45 2.14 6.34
CA VAL A 212 -1.19 1.47 5.97
C VAL A 212 -1.43 0.54 4.79
N GLY A 213 -0.43 0.39 3.93
CA GLY A 213 -0.44 -0.52 2.79
C GLY A 213 0.90 -1.18 2.60
N SER A 214 0.94 -2.32 1.93
CA SER A 214 2.21 -3.00 1.64
C SER A 214 2.94 -2.40 0.46
N ASP A 215 2.21 -1.86 -0.51
CA ASP A 215 2.73 -1.46 -1.81
C ASP A 215 3.49 -2.64 -2.47
N CYS A 216 2.88 -3.84 -2.35
CA CYS A 216 3.50 -5.08 -2.77
C CYS A 216 3.49 -5.21 -4.28
N HIS A 217 4.69 -5.34 -4.88
CA HIS A 217 4.90 -5.58 -6.30
C HIS A 217 5.46 -6.98 -6.57
N ARG A 218 6.12 -7.62 -5.58
CA ARG A 218 6.84 -8.89 -5.76
C ARG A 218 7.08 -9.60 -4.44
N MET A 219 7.46 -10.86 -4.51
CA MET A 219 7.61 -11.74 -3.34
C MET A 219 8.61 -11.21 -2.31
N GLU A 220 9.69 -10.57 -2.76
CA GLU A 220 10.70 -9.99 -1.88
C GLU A 220 10.12 -8.95 -0.93
N HIS A 221 9.10 -8.19 -1.35
CA HIS A 221 8.43 -7.20 -0.50
C HIS A 221 7.74 -7.86 0.69
N LEU A 222 7.00 -8.96 0.47
CA LEU A 222 6.32 -9.69 1.54
C LEU A 222 7.28 -10.44 2.45
N THR A 223 8.35 -11.01 1.87
CA THR A 223 9.41 -11.65 2.64
C THR A 223 10.10 -10.65 3.56
N LEU A 224 10.42 -9.46 3.03
CA LEU A 224 11.06 -8.40 3.80
C LEU A 224 10.15 -7.88 4.93
N LEU A 225 8.85 -7.74 4.69
CA LEU A 225 7.88 -7.39 5.75
C LEU A 225 7.90 -8.43 6.87
N GLU A 226 7.83 -9.72 6.53
CA GLU A 226 7.84 -10.82 7.50
C GLU A 226 9.13 -10.86 8.32
N GLU A 227 10.26 -10.59 7.69
CA GLU A 227 11.58 -10.72 8.33
C GLU A 227 12.00 -9.48 9.12
N SER A 228 11.57 -8.29 8.69
CA SER A 228 12.15 -7.02 9.14
C SER A 228 11.19 -6.08 9.86
N LEU A 229 9.88 -6.26 9.72
CA LEU A 229 8.91 -5.48 10.51
C LEU A 229 8.95 -5.94 11.96
N THR A 230 9.27 -5.03 12.86
CA THR A 230 9.49 -5.36 14.27
C THR A 230 8.21 -5.34 15.08
N LEU A 231 8.16 -6.12 16.17
CA LEU A 231 7.02 -6.15 17.08
C LEU A 231 6.66 -4.77 17.66
N PRO A 232 7.61 -3.93 18.10
CA PRO A 232 7.28 -2.58 18.56
C PRO A 232 6.59 -1.69 17.51
N GLN A 233 7.01 -1.79 16.25
CA GLN A 233 6.35 -1.06 15.16
C GLN A 233 4.91 -1.55 14.95
N LEU A 234 4.69 -2.87 14.96
CA LEU A 234 3.35 -3.46 14.87
C LEU A 234 2.47 -3.08 16.06
N GLU A 235 3.02 -3.05 17.27
CA GLU A 235 2.27 -2.63 18.47
C GLU A 235 1.82 -1.17 18.35
N LYS A 236 2.68 -0.26 17.86
CA LYS A 236 2.29 1.13 17.60
C LYS A 236 1.12 1.21 16.60
N LEU A 237 1.25 0.52 15.45
CA LEU A 237 0.19 0.46 14.43
C LEU A 237 -1.10 -0.15 14.97
N ASN A 238 -1.01 -1.23 15.73
CA ASN A 238 -2.15 -1.93 16.30
C ASN A 238 -2.88 -1.15 17.40
N ASN A 239 -2.20 -0.24 18.07
CA ASN A 239 -2.80 0.65 19.07
C ASN A 239 -3.47 1.88 18.45
N TYR A 240 -3.21 2.15 17.16
CA TYR A 240 -3.85 3.23 16.42
C TYR A 240 -5.16 2.75 15.76
N LEU A 241 -6.12 3.65 15.61
CA LEU A 241 -7.37 3.35 14.93
C LEU A 241 -7.18 3.50 13.42
N LEU A 242 -6.54 2.51 12.80
CA LEU A 242 -6.37 2.45 11.35
C LEU A 242 -7.73 2.37 10.64
N LYS A 243 -7.90 3.15 9.58
CA LYS A 243 -9.09 3.05 8.71
C LYS A 243 -9.12 1.74 7.91
N ASN A 244 -7.99 1.02 7.78
CA ASN A 244 -7.95 -0.34 7.23
C ASN A 244 -9.00 -1.28 7.85
N LYS A 245 -9.34 -1.07 9.13
CA LYS A 245 -10.32 -1.92 9.86
C LYS A 245 -11.76 -1.78 9.36
N PHE A 246 -12.03 -0.74 8.57
CA PHE A 246 -13.36 -0.42 8.05
C PHE A 246 -13.47 -0.71 6.54
N LEU A 247 -12.45 -1.30 5.96
CA LEU A 247 -12.40 -1.75 4.56
C LEU A 247 -12.74 -3.25 4.46
#